data_ae30b2b76ac2ec8117f9d08830ba2145
#
_entry.id   ae30b2b76ac2ec8117f9d08830ba2145
#
_cell.length_a   1.000
_cell.length_b   1.000
_cell.length_c   1.000
_cell.angle_alpha   90.00
_cell.angle_beta   90.00
_cell.angle_gamma   90.00
#
_symmetry.space_group_name_H-M   'P 1'
#
loop_
_entity.id
_entity.type
_entity.pdbx_description
1 polymer ?
#
loop_
_entity_poly.entity_id
_entity_poly.type
_entity_poly.pdbx_seq_one_letter_code
_entity_poly.pdbx_strand_id
1 'polypeptide(L)'
;MADRQDKFVGPSRGRKRRPPRVLRLGQKKLIPFGWYGGKFSHLAWLLPLLPKCHHYCEPFGGSGAVLLNRPPSPIETYNDLDGEVVNFFRVLRDEKDRLIEAIGLTPFSREEFALACQLDPNLPALERARRFYVRARQVRTGLAQTASLGRWANCKNTSRAGMSGVISRWLGAIEDLPLIAERLLRVQIENRPAADVIRLYDSPGTLFYCDPPYVHDTRGDAKAYGYEMSDLEHAELAKLLNKVRGMVAISNYQCPLMDELYPPPKWHKITSGPRTNHATKGTRLEVLWTNYDPQAIAGKSNDEGFLFADS
;
A
#
# COMPACT_ATOMS: atom_id res chain seq x y z
N MET A 1 -15.82 9.18 -66.67
CA MET A 1 -16.31 7.98 -65.97
C MET A 1 -15.07 7.30 -65.33
N ALA A 2 -14.83 7.54 -64.07
CA ALA A 2 -13.76 6.90 -63.34
C ALA A 2 -14.35 6.33 -62.04
N ASP A 3 -14.28 5.03 -62.00
CA ASP A 3 -14.84 4.14 -60.98
C ASP A 3 -14.05 4.29 -59.65
N ARG A 4 -14.71 4.71 -58.58
CA ARG A 4 -14.10 4.74 -57.22
C ARG A 4 -14.48 3.43 -56.52
N GLN A 5 -13.52 2.52 -56.44
CA GLN A 5 -13.63 1.35 -55.60
C GLN A 5 -13.46 1.73 -54.11
N ASP A 6 -14.55 1.64 -53.36
CA ASP A 6 -14.56 1.69 -51.90
C ASP A 6 -13.81 0.49 -51.30
N LYS A 7 -12.70 0.74 -50.64
CA LYS A 7 -11.97 -0.26 -49.84
C LYS A 7 -12.69 -0.44 -48.50
N PHE A 8 -13.39 -1.54 -48.35
CA PHE A 8 -13.93 -2.02 -47.09
C PHE A 8 -12.77 -2.24 -46.09
N VAL A 9 -12.72 -1.42 -45.02
CA VAL A 9 -11.83 -1.64 -43.87
C VAL A 9 -12.53 -2.63 -42.96
N GLY A 10 -12.05 -3.86 -42.93
CA GLY A 10 -12.54 -4.90 -42.03
C GLY A 10 -12.31 -4.56 -40.53
N PRO A 11 -13.12 -5.14 -39.63
CA PRO A 11 -13.06 -4.81 -38.19
C PRO A 11 -11.70 -5.16 -37.62
N SER A 12 -11.12 -4.19 -36.90
CA SER A 12 -9.86 -4.33 -36.18
C SER A 12 -9.94 -5.51 -35.21
N ARG A 13 -9.04 -6.49 -35.36
CA ARG A 13 -8.89 -7.63 -34.43
C ARG A 13 -8.64 -7.08 -33.03
N GLY A 14 -9.61 -7.22 -32.14
CA GLY A 14 -9.50 -6.83 -30.75
C GLY A 14 -8.24 -7.46 -30.14
N ARG A 15 -7.38 -6.62 -29.55
CA ARG A 15 -6.23 -7.07 -28.76
C ARG A 15 -6.73 -8.00 -27.65
N LYS A 16 -6.46 -9.29 -27.76
CA LYS A 16 -6.68 -10.24 -26.67
C LYS A 16 -5.89 -9.72 -25.46
N ARG A 17 -6.59 -9.25 -24.43
CA ARG A 17 -5.97 -8.87 -23.15
C ARG A 17 -5.27 -10.11 -22.62
N ARG A 18 -3.97 -10.02 -22.38
CA ARG A 18 -3.22 -11.07 -21.71
C ARG A 18 -3.83 -11.27 -20.32
N PRO A 19 -4.02 -12.52 -19.86
CA PRO A 19 -4.49 -12.76 -18.50
C PRO A 19 -3.49 -12.14 -17.52
N PRO A 20 -3.97 -11.59 -16.37
CA PRO A 20 -3.12 -10.96 -15.38
C PRO A 20 -2.08 -11.98 -14.90
N ARG A 21 -0.83 -11.53 -14.84
CA ARG A 21 0.29 -12.34 -14.33
C ARG A 21 0.03 -12.59 -12.84
N VAL A 22 -0.31 -13.80 -12.47
CA VAL A 22 -0.36 -14.22 -11.06
C VAL A 22 1.09 -14.25 -10.55
N LEU A 23 1.36 -13.59 -9.42
CA LEU A 23 2.66 -13.63 -8.75
C LEU A 23 2.99 -15.10 -8.40
N ARG A 24 4.01 -15.66 -9.05
CA ARG A 24 4.53 -17.01 -8.77
C ARG A 24 5.60 -16.92 -7.68
N LEU A 25 5.83 -18.02 -6.97
CA LEU A 25 6.97 -18.16 -6.04
C LEU A 25 8.28 -17.60 -6.65
N GLY A 26 8.99 -16.76 -5.87
CA GLY A 26 10.24 -16.14 -6.34
C GLY A 26 10.06 -14.78 -7.03
N GLN A 27 8.87 -14.21 -7.14
CA GLN A 27 8.67 -12.88 -7.71
C GLN A 27 9.06 -11.78 -6.71
N LYS A 28 9.73 -10.74 -7.22
CA LYS A 28 10.09 -9.54 -6.46
C LYS A 28 8.84 -8.92 -5.82
N LYS A 29 8.90 -8.66 -4.51
CA LYS A 29 7.85 -7.95 -3.79
C LYS A 29 7.74 -6.51 -4.30
N LEU A 30 6.52 -6.03 -4.54
CA LEU A 30 6.26 -4.69 -5.06
C LEU A 30 6.02 -3.69 -3.92
N ILE A 31 6.73 -2.57 -3.98
CA ILE A 31 6.51 -1.41 -3.11
C ILE A 31 6.96 -0.14 -3.83
N PRO A 32 6.08 0.86 -4.04
CA PRO A 32 6.48 2.08 -4.71
C PRO A 32 7.41 2.95 -3.85
N PHE A 33 7.15 3.01 -2.54
CA PHE A 33 7.88 3.82 -1.57
C PHE A 33 7.75 3.26 -0.15
N GLY A 34 8.67 3.66 0.73
CA GLY A 34 8.55 3.39 2.16
C GLY A 34 7.38 4.18 2.76
N TRP A 35 6.65 3.57 3.68
CA TRP A 35 5.53 4.17 4.39
C TRP A 35 5.65 3.88 5.87
N TYR A 36 5.35 4.86 6.73
CA TYR A 36 5.40 4.64 8.18
C TYR A 36 4.30 3.66 8.57
N GLY A 37 4.62 2.66 9.36
CA GLY A 37 3.68 1.57 9.69
C GLY A 37 3.41 0.58 8.55
N GLY A 38 4.02 0.78 7.36
CA GLY A 38 3.75 -0.04 6.18
C GLY A 38 4.09 -1.52 6.39
N LYS A 39 3.25 -2.40 5.84
CA LYS A 39 3.27 -3.84 6.07
C LYS A 39 4.24 -4.65 5.20
N PHE A 40 5.13 -3.98 4.45
CA PHE A 40 6.03 -4.65 3.51
C PHE A 40 6.91 -5.73 4.17
N SER A 41 7.44 -5.46 5.36
CA SER A 41 8.22 -6.42 6.14
C SER A 41 7.39 -7.55 6.77
N HIS A 42 6.06 -7.36 6.86
CA HIS A 42 5.14 -8.32 7.49
C HIS A 42 4.39 -9.18 6.46
N LEU A 43 4.61 -8.99 5.16
CA LEU A 43 3.86 -9.68 4.10
C LEU A 43 3.92 -11.19 4.20
N ALA A 44 5.09 -11.78 4.54
CA ALA A 44 5.25 -13.22 4.67
C ALA A 44 4.38 -13.82 5.79
N TRP A 45 4.16 -13.06 6.87
CA TRP A 45 3.29 -13.46 7.98
C TRP A 45 1.82 -13.14 7.68
N LEU A 46 1.55 -11.97 7.08
CA LEU A 46 0.20 -11.44 6.94
C LEU A 46 -0.59 -12.10 5.78
N LEU A 47 0.04 -12.26 4.61
CA LEU A 47 -0.67 -12.72 3.41
C LEU A 47 -1.32 -14.11 3.57
N PRO A 48 -0.70 -15.12 4.23
CA PRO A 48 -1.33 -16.41 4.47
C PRO A 48 -2.57 -16.34 5.37
N LEU A 49 -2.73 -15.28 6.17
CA LEU A 49 -3.86 -15.09 7.08
C LEU A 49 -5.07 -14.41 6.41
N LEU A 50 -4.89 -13.88 5.18
CA LEU A 50 -5.94 -13.19 4.43
C LEU A 50 -6.64 -14.16 3.45
N PRO A 51 -7.95 -14.40 3.60
CA PRO A 51 -8.67 -15.33 2.73
C PRO A 51 -8.79 -14.85 1.29
N LYS A 52 -9.03 -15.79 0.37
CA LYS A 52 -9.57 -15.49 -0.96
C LYS A 52 -10.96 -14.86 -0.78
N CYS A 53 -11.24 -13.81 -1.54
CA CYS A 53 -12.51 -13.07 -1.47
C CYS A 53 -12.92 -12.60 -2.86
N HIS A 54 -14.21 -12.31 -3.03
CA HIS A 54 -14.71 -11.72 -4.27
C HIS A 54 -14.28 -10.26 -4.39
N HIS A 55 -14.38 -9.50 -3.30
CA HIS A 55 -13.95 -8.11 -3.23
C HIS A 55 -12.94 -7.92 -2.10
N TYR A 56 -11.77 -7.42 -2.43
CA TYR A 56 -10.74 -7.02 -1.47
C TYR A 56 -10.67 -5.50 -1.36
N CYS A 57 -10.76 -4.98 -0.15
CA CYS A 57 -10.78 -3.55 0.11
C CYS A 57 -9.75 -3.15 1.18
N GLU A 58 -8.88 -2.18 0.87
CA GLU A 58 -7.98 -1.51 1.81
C GLU A 58 -8.47 -0.09 2.08
N PRO A 59 -9.25 0.17 3.18
CA PRO A 59 -9.72 1.50 3.54
C PRO A 59 -8.61 2.46 4.01
N PHE A 60 -7.46 1.91 4.44
CA PHE A 60 -6.25 2.62 4.88
C PHE A 60 -5.06 2.09 4.09
N GLY A 61 -4.93 2.51 2.84
CA GLY A 61 -4.05 1.85 1.88
C GLY A 61 -2.56 2.20 2.02
N GLY A 62 -2.22 3.44 2.38
CA GLY A 62 -0.84 3.92 2.48
C GLY A 62 -0.02 3.59 1.23
N SER A 63 1.08 2.83 1.38
CA SER A 63 1.90 2.39 0.24
C SER A 63 1.28 1.27 -0.61
N GLY A 64 0.10 0.75 -0.26
CA GLY A 64 -0.55 -0.35 -0.94
C GLY A 64 0.22 -1.69 -0.85
N ALA A 65 1.08 -1.85 0.15
CA ALA A 65 2.00 -2.98 0.24
C ALA A 65 1.28 -4.33 0.24
N VAL A 66 0.13 -4.46 0.91
CA VAL A 66 -0.62 -5.72 0.95
C VAL A 66 -1.36 -5.94 -0.37
N LEU A 67 -2.10 -4.96 -0.85
CA LEU A 67 -2.83 -5.01 -2.13
C LEU A 67 -1.93 -5.36 -3.32
N LEU A 68 -0.74 -4.75 -3.39
CA LEU A 68 0.19 -4.96 -4.50
C LEU A 68 0.80 -6.37 -4.51
N ASN A 69 0.91 -7.02 -3.34
CA ASN A 69 1.62 -8.29 -3.19
C ASN A 69 0.72 -9.51 -2.93
N ARG A 70 -0.57 -9.33 -2.66
CA ARG A 70 -1.52 -10.45 -2.56
C ARG A 70 -1.98 -10.92 -3.95
N PRO A 71 -2.43 -12.19 -4.07
CA PRO A 71 -3.13 -12.62 -5.28
C PRO A 71 -4.35 -11.75 -5.54
N PRO A 72 -4.58 -11.31 -6.81
CA PRO A 72 -5.69 -10.43 -7.13
C PRO A 72 -7.06 -11.07 -6.85
N SER A 73 -7.97 -10.27 -6.29
CA SER A 73 -9.41 -10.60 -6.23
C SER A 73 -10.14 -10.15 -7.52
N PRO A 74 -11.33 -10.68 -7.82
CA PRO A 74 -12.15 -10.21 -8.94
C PRO A 74 -12.39 -8.70 -8.89
N ILE A 75 -12.69 -8.16 -7.70
CA ILE A 75 -12.84 -6.73 -7.43
C ILE A 75 -11.83 -6.33 -6.35
N GLU A 76 -11.19 -5.17 -6.53
CA GLU A 76 -10.22 -4.63 -5.59
C GLU A 76 -10.39 -3.13 -5.44
N THR A 77 -10.37 -2.64 -4.20
CA THR A 77 -10.47 -1.22 -3.87
C THR A 77 -9.32 -0.81 -2.97
N TYR A 78 -8.62 0.23 -3.39
CA TYR A 78 -7.64 0.98 -2.60
C TYR A 78 -8.26 2.30 -2.18
N ASN A 79 -8.11 2.66 -0.93
CA ASN A 79 -8.50 3.98 -0.41
C ASN A 79 -7.43 4.52 0.53
N ASP A 80 -7.23 5.81 0.50
CA ASP A 80 -6.52 6.54 1.55
C ASP A 80 -7.14 7.92 1.74
N LEU A 81 -7.01 8.46 2.94
CA LEU A 81 -7.47 9.81 3.24
C LEU A 81 -6.49 10.86 2.72
N ASP A 82 -5.19 10.52 2.61
CA ASP A 82 -4.14 11.39 2.08
C ASP A 82 -4.29 11.56 0.55
N GLY A 83 -4.81 12.70 0.14
CA GLY A 83 -5.00 13.02 -1.28
C GLY A 83 -3.72 13.05 -2.11
N GLU A 84 -2.53 13.23 -1.50
CA GLU A 84 -1.25 13.20 -2.22
C GLU A 84 -0.84 11.77 -2.59
N VAL A 85 -1.00 10.82 -1.68
CA VAL A 85 -0.73 9.40 -1.99
C VAL A 85 -1.74 8.85 -3.00
N VAL A 86 -3.01 9.22 -2.86
CA VAL A 86 -4.05 8.85 -3.83
C VAL A 86 -3.77 9.45 -5.21
N ASN A 87 -3.40 10.73 -5.28
CA ASN A 87 -3.01 11.38 -6.53
C ASN A 87 -1.83 10.65 -7.19
N PHE A 88 -0.80 10.27 -6.41
CA PHE A 88 0.33 9.50 -6.94
C PHE A 88 -0.14 8.20 -7.61
N PHE A 89 -0.96 7.39 -6.94
CA PHE A 89 -1.44 6.13 -7.50
C PHE A 89 -2.35 6.32 -8.72
N ARG A 90 -3.19 7.34 -8.73
CA ARG A 90 -4.03 7.69 -9.90
C ARG A 90 -3.18 8.07 -11.09
N VAL A 91 -2.22 8.98 -10.92
CA VAL A 91 -1.33 9.43 -12.01
C VAL A 91 -0.44 8.28 -12.48
N LEU A 92 0.08 7.44 -11.58
CA LEU A 92 0.86 6.25 -11.94
C LEU A 92 0.04 5.26 -12.76
N ARG A 93 -1.26 5.11 -12.50
CA ARG A 93 -2.15 4.25 -13.27
C ARG A 93 -2.51 4.86 -14.64
N ASP A 94 -2.88 6.15 -14.64
CA ASP A 94 -3.52 6.81 -15.79
C ASP A 94 -2.50 7.45 -16.75
N GLU A 95 -1.37 7.93 -16.24
CA GLU A 95 -0.30 8.62 -16.98
C GLU A 95 1.08 7.97 -16.76
N LYS A 96 1.11 6.64 -16.70
CA LYS A 96 2.29 5.83 -16.33
C LYS A 96 3.59 6.32 -16.96
N ASP A 97 3.63 6.40 -18.28
CA ASP A 97 4.88 6.67 -19.00
C ASP A 97 5.38 8.10 -18.72
N ARG A 98 4.48 9.09 -18.67
CA ARG A 98 4.80 10.48 -18.36
C ARG A 98 5.33 10.64 -16.93
N LEU A 99 4.70 9.95 -15.93
CA LEU A 99 5.16 10.03 -14.56
C LEU A 99 6.51 9.36 -14.38
N ILE A 100 6.72 8.17 -14.96
CA ILE A 100 7.99 7.44 -14.88
C ILE A 100 9.11 8.23 -15.55
N GLU A 101 8.86 8.85 -16.70
CA GLU A 101 9.81 9.73 -17.37
C GLU A 101 10.16 10.93 -16.49
N ALA A 102 9.16 11.65 -15.96
CA ALA A 102 9.37 12.80 -15.09
C ALA A 102 10.17 12.44 -13.84
N ILE A 103 9.91 11.29 -13.21
CA ILE A 103 10.66 10.80 -12.06
C ILE A 103 12.07 10.39 -12.48
N GLY A 104 12.21 9.70 -13.61
CA GLY A 104 13.49 9.21 -14.12
C GLY A 104 14.47 10.33 -14.46
N LEU A 105 13.96 11.45 -14.95
CA LEU A 105 14.75 12.67 -15.24
C LEU A 105 15.02 13.53 -13.99
N THR A 106 14.38 13.21 -12.84
CA THR A 106 14.58 13.95 -11.60
C THR A 106 15.86 13.51 -10.89
N PRO A 107 16.85 14.41 -10.66
CA PRO A 107 18.07 14.02 -9.96
C PRO A 107 17.83 13.72 -8.48
N PHE A 108 18.66 12.86 -7.91
CA PHE A 108 18.70 12.66 -6.45
C PHE A 108 19.43 13.87 -5.83
N SER A 109 18.74 14.99 -5.61
CA SER A 109 19.32 16.22 -5.14
C SER A 109 18.57 16.82 -3.95
N ARG A 110 19.29 17.56 -3.14
CA ARG A 110 18.72 18.29 -1.99
C ARG A 110 17.76 19.40 -2.44
N GLU A 111 18.02 20.02 -3.56
CA GLU A 111 17.17 21.07 -4.12
C GLU A 111 15.83 20.52 -4.58
N GLU A 112 15.83 19.43 -5.35
CA GLU A 112 14.59 18.72 -5.74
C GLU A 112 13.80 18.26 -4.53
N PHE A 113 14.48 17.72 -3.53
CA PHE A 113 13.83 17.34 -2.28
C PHE A 113 13.23 18.54 -1.54
N ALA A 114 13.91 19.69 -1.53
CA ALA A 114 13.41 20.92 -0.93
C ALA A 114 12.15 21.43 -1.63
N LEU A 115 12.17 21.47 -2.96
CA LEU A 115 11.00 21.80 -3.78
C LEU A 115 9.85 20.82 -3.54
N ALA A 116 10.15 19.55 -3.47
CA ALA A 116 9.16 18.52 -3.20
C ALA A 116 8.52 18.63 -1.81
N CYS A 117 9.20 19.18 -0.81
CA CYS A 117 8.65 19.43 0.52
C CYS A 117 7.69 20.64 0.57
N GLN A 118 7.67 21.48 -0.45
CA GLN A 118 6.72 22.60 -0.57
C GLN A 118 5.43 22.06 -1.20
N LEU A 119 4.42 21.83 -0.35
CA LEU A 119 3.11 21.38 -0.81
C LEU A 119 2.38 22.55 -1.48
N ASP A 120 1.96 22.34 -2.72
CA ASP A 120 1.13 23.30 -3.47
C ASP A 120 0.00 22.52 -4.19
N PRO A 121 -1.24 22.66 -3.72
CA PRO A 121 -2.39 21.99 -4.31
C PRO A 121 -2.75 22.49 -5.71
N ASN A 122 -2.24 23.67 -6.12
CA ASN A 122 -2.52 24.26 -7.44
C ASN A 122 -1.62 23.71 -8.55
N LEU A 123 -0.58 22.94 -8.21
CA LEU A 123 0.26 22.29 -9.21
C LEU A 123 -0.52 21.21 -9.98
N PRO A 124 -0.16 20.98 -11.25
CA PRO A 124 -0.71 19.86 -12.03
C PRO A 124 -0.56 18.52 -11.30
N ALA A 125 -1.53 17.61 -11.48
CA ALA A 125 -1.56 16.32 -10.81
C ALA A 125 -0.26 15.51 -11.03
N LEU A 126 0.29 15.53 -12.24
CA LEU A 126 1.58 14.89 -12.57
C LEU A 126 2.74 15.44 -11.73
N GLU A 127 2.86 16.76 -11.61
CA GLU A 127 3.94 17.37 -10.83
C GLU A 127 3.77 17.12 -9.33
N ARG A 128 2.56 17.16 -8.81
CA ARG A 128 2.28 16.76 -7.43
C ARG A 128 2.66 15.29 -7.18
N ALA A 129 2.34 14.39 -8.10
CA ALA A 129 2.71 12.97 -8.01
C ALA A 129 4.24 12.78 -8.05
N ARG A 130 4.96 13.48 -8.93
CA ARG A 130 6.41 13.49 -8.99
C ARG A 130 7.01 13.97 -7.67
N ARG A 131 6.56 15.12 -7.15
CA ARG A 131 7.03 15.67 -5.87
C ARG A 131 6.73 14.76 -4.69
N PHE A 132 5.53 14.15 -4.66
CA PHE A 132 5.19 13.15 -3.65
C PHE A 132 6.20 12.00 -3.66
N TYR A 133 6.52 11.45 -4.84
CA TYR A 133 7.46 10.34 -4.97
C TYR A 133 8.88 10.74 -4.53
N VAL A 134 9.35 11.93 -4.90
CA VAL A 134 10.64 12.49 -4.44
C VAL A 134 10.68 12.54 -2.92
N ARG A 135 9.65 13.10 -2.26
CA ARG A 135 9.57 13.12 -0.79
C ARG A 135 9.63 11.72 -0.20
N ALA A 136 8.80 10.82 -0.70
CA ALA A 136 8.68 9.47 -0.16
C ALA A 136 9.96 8.64 -0.31
N ARG A 137 10.73 8.85 -1.38
CA ARG A 137 11.93 8.07 -1.71
C ARG A 137 13.23 8.70 -1.27
N GLN A 138 13.29 10.03 -1.16
CA GLN A 138 14.50 10.76 -0.77
C GLN A 138 14.51 11.15 0.72
N VAL A 139 13.45 10.90 1.48
CA VAL A 139 13.45 11.07 2.93
C VAL A 139 14.13 9.88 3.63
N ARG A 140 14.87 10.15 4.72
CA ARG A 140 15.66 9.14 5.44
C ARG A 140 14.81 8.04 6.09
N THR A 141 13.61 8.36 6.55
CA THR A 141 12.78 7.48 7.40
C THR A 141 11.53 6.96 6.70
N GLY A 142 11.32 7.26 5.41
CA GLY A 142 10.07 6.90 4.69
C GLY A 142 8.85 7.71 5.14
N LEU A 143 9.05 8.81 5.88
CA LEU A 143 7.99 9.70 6.37
C LEU A 143 7.72 10.81 5.34
N ALA A 144 7.09 10.49 4.22
CA ALA A 144 6.78 11.45 3.15
C ALA A 144 5.91 12.61 3.64
N GLN A 145 4.96 12.32 4.52
CA GLN A 145 3.97 13.28 5.04
C GLN A 145 4.59 14.35 5.92
N THR A 146 5.64 14.00 6.68
CA THR A 146 6.38 14.92 7.57
C THR A 146 7.81 15.18 7.08
N ALA A 147 8.05 15.03 5.77
CA ALA A 147 9.36 15.26 5.18
C ALA A 147 9.81 16.70 5.38
N SER A 148 11.05 16.88 5.80
CA SER A 148 11.70 18.19 5.97
C SER A 148 13.15 18.12 5.50
N LEU A 149 13.76 19.26 5.20
CA LEU A 149 15.13 19.36 4.68
C LEU A 149 16.16 18.62 5.54
N GLY A 150 16.00 18.64 6.87
CA GLY A 150 16.88 17.91 7.79
C GLY A 150 16.79 16.40 7.70
N ARG A 151 15.76 15.87 7.05
CA ARG A 151 15.54 14.43 6.86
C ARG A 151 15.92 13.91 5.48
N TRP A 152 16.56 14.70 4.63
CA TRP A 152 17.04 14.22 3.33
C TRP A 152 18.04 13.07 3.49
N ALA A 153 17.84 11.99 2.74
CA ALA A 153 18.64 10.78 2.80
C ALA A 153 19.96 10.98 2.05
N ASN A 154 20.99 11.41 2.75
CA ASN A 154 22.36 11.44 2.20
C ASN A 154 23.11 10.13 2.56
N CYS A 155 24.14 9.81 1.78
CA CYS A 155 24.99 8.64 2.00
C CYS A 155 26.46 9.07 1.97
N LYS A 156 27.22 8.75 3.04
CA LYS A 156 28.64 9.04 3.12
C LYS A 156 29.53 7.84 2.79
N ASN A 157 29.16 6.66 3.30
CA ASN A 157 30.09 5.52 3.38
C ASN A 157 29.53 4.23 2.72
N THR A 158 28.28 4.21 2.26
CA THR A 158 27.66 3.00 1.70
C THR A 158 27.65 3.09 0.17
N SER A 159 28.33 2.15 -0.50
CA SER A 159 28.25 1.98 -1.95
C SER A 159 27.51 0.69 -2.31
N ARG A 160 26.78 0.71 -3.42
CA ARG A 160 26.11 -0.44 -4.00
C ARG A 160 26.12 -0.32 -5.51
N ALA A 161 26.52 -1.39 -6.21
CA ALA A 161 26.64 -1.39 -7.67
C ALA A 161 27.48 -0.22 -8.22
N GLY A 162 28.59 0.11 -7.55
CA GLY A 162 29.51 1.18 -8.00
C GLY A 162 29.02 2.61 -7.76
N MET A 163 27.89 2.82 -7.07
CA MET A 163 27.34 4.13 -6.78
C MET A 163 26.88 4.27 -5.31
N SER A 164 26.51 5.48 -4.90
CA SER A 164 25.92 5.70 -3.57
C SER A 164 24.73 4.80 -3.33
N GLY A 165 24.65 4.17 -2.16
CA GLY A 165 23.57 3.24 -1.81
C GLY A 165 22.17 3.87 -1.84
N VAL A 166 22.03 5.20 -1.62
CA VAL A 166 20.74 5.88 -1.75
C VAL A 166 20.35 6.09 -3.21
N ILE A 167 21.31 6.39 -4.09
CA ILE A 167 21.07 6.53 -5.54
C ILE A 167 20.70 5.16 -6.13
N SER A 168 21.44 4.10 -5.79
CA SER A 168 21.10 2.74 -6.25
C SER A 168 19.67 2.33 -5.87
N ARG A 169 19.21 2.67 -4.63
CA ARG A 169 17.83 2.43 -4.22
C ARG A 169 16.81 3.31 -4.93
N TRP A 170 17.18 4.56 -5.26
CA TRP A 170 16.35 5.47 -6.03
C TRP A 170 16.08 4.90 -7.43
N LEU A 171 17.14 4.58 -8.17
CA LEU A 171 17.04 4.04 -9.53
C LEU A 171 16.30 2.69 -9.57
N GLY A 172 16.67 1.74 -8.70
CA GLY A 172 16.01 0.45 -8.65
C GLY A 172 14.52 0.50 -8.28
N ALA A 173 14.07 1.56 -7.57
CA ALA A 173 12.67 1.74 -7.27
C ALA A 173 11.86 2.28 -8.46
N ILE A 174 12.50 3.08 -9.33
CA ILE A 174 11.87 3.57 -10.56
C ILE A 174 11.59 2.40 -11.52
N GLU A 175 12.51 1.43 -11.60
CA GLU A 175 12.36 0.23 -12.42
C GLU A 175 11.13 -0.63 -12.06
N ASP A 176 10.62 -0.54 -10.84
CA ASP A 176 9.44 -1.29 -10.38
C ASP A 176 8.11 -0.59 -10.70
N LEU A 177 8.11 0.71 -10.98
CA LEU A 177 6.89 1.48 -11.22
C LEU A 177 6.03 0.94 -12.38
N PRO A 178 6.58 0.47 -13.51
CA PRO A 178 5.78 -0.12 -14.57
C PRO A 178 4.94 -1.32 -14.11
N LEU A 179 5.50 -2.20 -13.27
CA LEU A 179 4.80 -3.38 -12.73
C LEU A 179 3.71 -2.96 -11.74
N ILE A 180 3.98 -1.94 -10.94
CA ILE A 180 2.99 -1.39 -10.01
C ILE A 180 1.84 -0.75 -10.78
N ALA A 181 2.12 0.04 -11.82
CA ALA A 181 1.09 0.62 -12.67
C ALA A 181 0.21 -0.45 -13.33
N GLU A 182 0.81 -1.52 -13.87
CA GLU A 182 0.08 -2.65 -14.44
C GLU A 182 -0.85 -3.31 -13.40
N ARG A 183 -0.35 -3.47 -12.17
CA ARG A 183 -1.14 -4.04 -11.06
C ARG A 183 -2.34 -3.15 -10.69
N LEU A 184 -2.18 -1.81 -10.75
CA LEU A 184 -3.22 -0.84 -10.43
C LEU A 184 -4.34 -0.74 -11.48
N LEU A 185 -4.13 -1.17 -12.73
CA LEU A 185 -5.14 -1.09 -13.79
C LEU A 185 -6.46 -1.81 -13.46
N ARG A 186 -6.45 -2.72 -12.48
CA ARG A 186 -7.62 -3.49 -12.04
C ARG A 186 -8.16 -3.03 -10.68
N VAL A 187 -7.60 -1.97 -10.10
CA VAL A 187 -7.93 -1.48 -8.76
C VAL A 187 -8.79 -0.23 -8.87
N GLN A 188 -9.89 -0.21 -8.14
CA GLN A 188 -10.68 0.99 -7.89
C GLN A 188 -9.92 1.85 -6.87
N ILE A 189 -9.74 3.14 -7.16
CA ILE A 189 -9.00 4.05 -6.28
C ILE A 189 -9.98 5.10 -5.75
N GLU A 190 -10.15 5.11 -4.43
CA GLU A 190 -10.97 6.06 -3.68
C GLU A 190 -10.09 7.04 -2.90
N ASN A 191 -10.68 8.19 -2.54
CA ASN A 191 -10.08 9.17 -1.63
C ASN A 191 -11.17 9.71 -0.71
N ARG A 192 -11.55 8.91 0.29
CA ARG A 192 -12.70 9.16 1.16
C ARG A 192 -12.37 8.79 2.60
N PRO A 193 -13.15 9.26 3.59
CA PRO A 193 -13.11 8.69 4.93
C PRO A 193 -13.29 7.17 4.89
N ALA A 194 -12.43 6.44 5.62
CA ALA A 194 -12.44 4.97 5.61
C ALA A 194 -13.80 4.37 5.99
N ALA A 195 -14.52 5.01 6.93
CA ALA A 195 -15.85 4.59 7.35
C ALA A 195 -16.88 4.60 6.19
N ASP A 196 -16.77 5.56 5.27
CA ASP A 196 -17.68 5.66 4.13
C ASP A 196 -17.38 4.57 3.11
N VAL A 197 -16.10 4.28 2.88
CA VAL A 197 -15.65 3.19 2.00
C VAL A 197 -16.09 1.84 2.56
N ILE A 198 -15.95 1.61 3.87
CA ILE A 198 -16.40 0.38 4.52
C ILE A 198 -17.91 0.20 4.35
N ARG A 199 -18.72 1.24 4.60
CA ARG A 199 -20.17 1.18 4.42
C ARG A 199 -20.58 0.93 2.97
N LEU A 200 -19.89 1.57 2.02
CA LEU A 200 -20.19 1.48 0.58
C LEU A 200 -19.95 0.07 0.04
N TYR A 201 -18.87 -0.57 0.46
CA TYR A 201 -18.43 -1.84 -0.11
C TYR A 201 -18.75 -3.05 0.78
N ASP A 202 -19.54 -2.88 1.87
CA ASP A 202 -19.91 -3.99 2.77
C ASP A 202 -20.80 -5.02 2.07
N SER A 203 -20.28 -6.22 1.95
CA SER A 203 -21.01 -7.40 1.46
C SER A 203 -20.42 -8.68 2.03
N PRO A 204 -21.16 -9.81 2.03
CA PRO A 204 -20.61 -11.09 2.51
C PRO A 204 -19.39 -11.57 1.73
N GLY A 205 -19.19 -11.12 0.48
CA GLY A 205 -18.04 -11.44 -0.35
C GLY A 205 -16.85 -10.47 -0.21
N THR A 206 -16.94 -9.45 0.66
CA THR A 206 -15.88 -8.47 0.86
C THR A 206 -14.95 -8.86 2.01
N LEU A 207 -13.64 -8.70 1.78
CA LEU A 207 -12.62 -8.69 2.83
C LEU A 207 -12.09 -7.26 2.98
N PHE A 208 -12.29 -6.67 4.13
CA PHE A 208 -11.65 -5.42 4.53
C PHE A 208 -10.34 -5.71 5.25
N TYR A 209 -9.23 -5.22 4.70
CA TYR A 209 -7.97 -5.17 5.43
C TYR A 209 -7.75 -3.74 5.94
N CYS A 210 -7.84 -3.56 7.23
CA CYS A 210 -7.74 -2.27 7.91
C CYS A 210 -6.37 -2.14 8.60
N ASP A 211 -5.61 -1.12 8.23
CA ASP A 211 -4.33 -0.75 8.81
C ASP A 211 -4.36 0.74 9.22
N PRO A 212 -5.23 1.12 10.18
CA PRO A 212 -5.38 2.50 10.59
C PRO A 212 -4.12 3.01 11.30
N PRO A 213 -3.96 4.34 11.48
CA PRO A 213 -2.95 4.88 12.38
C PRO A 213 -3.07 4.22 13.76
N TYR A 214 -1.96 3.71 14.31
CA TYR A 214 -1.98 2.90 15.53
C TYR A 214 -2.23 3.75 16.78
N VAL A 215 -2.81 3.14 17.82
CA VAL A 215 -3.12 3.77 19.11
C VAL A 215 -1.88 4.49 19.66
N HIS A 216 -2.06 5.73 20.14
CA HIS A 216 -0.97 6.65 20.52
C HIS A 216 -0.02 6.06 21.56
N ASP A 217 -0.52 5.45 22.62
CA ASP A 217 0.27 4.91 23.73
C ASP A 217 1.20 3.75 23.32
N THR A 218 0.95 3.17 22.14
CA THR A 218 1.76 2.06 21.60
C THR A 218 2.93 2.52 20.75
N ARG A 219 3.03 3.82 20.44
CA ARG A 219 4.00 4.37 19.47
C ARG A 219 5.16 5.09 20.13
N GLY A 220 6.33 5.11 19.49
CA GLY A 220 7.52 5.83 19.95
C GLY A 220 7.64 7.26 19.42
N ASP A 221 6.86 7.63 18.40
CA ASP A 221 6.80 8.96 17.81
C ASP A 221 5.34 9.36 17.65
N ALA A 222 4.91 10.29 18.50
CA ALA A 222 3.52 10.77 18.54
C ALA A 222 3.11 11.62 17.32
N LYS A 223 4.06 12.02 16.46
CA LYS A 223 3.82 12.84 15.28
C LYS A 223 4.21 12.15 13.97
N ALA A 224 4.18 10.83 13.95
CA ALA A 224 4.68 10.04 12.82
C ALA A 224 3.74 10.01 11.62
N TYR A 225 2.43 10.12 11.83
CA TYR A 225 1.42 10.14 10.78
C TYR A 225 0.99 11.58 10.44
N GLY A 226 0.68 11.82 9.18
CA GLY A 226 0.05 13.07 8.73
C GLY A 226 -1.41 13.17 9.18
N TYR A 227 -2.07 12.00 9.35
CA TYR A 227 -3.41 11.85 9.91
C TYR A 227 -3.32 10.91 11.11
N GLU A 228 -3.65 11.42 12.29
CA GLU A 228 -3.67 10.67 13.54
C GLU A 228 -5.09 10.17 13.82
N MET A 229 -5.20 9.12 14.61
CA MET A 229 -6.47 8.54 15.01
C MET A 229 -6.55 8.47 16.53
N SER A 230 -7.55 9.11 17.12
CA SER A 230 -7.82 9.12 18.55
C SER A 230 -8.46 7.80 19.02
N ASP A 231 -8.43 7.54 20.32
CA ASP A 231 -9.09 6.36 20.90
C ASP A 231 -10.60 6.34 20.62
N LEU A 232 -11.23 7.53 20.56
CA LEU A 232 -12.65 7.65 20.20
C LEU A 232 -12.88 7.23 18.74
N GLU A 233 -12.02 7.64 17.81
CA GLU A 233 -12.12 7.23 16.41
C GLU A 233 -11.85 5.73 16.24
N HIS A 234 -10.94 5.14 17.01
CA HIS A 234 -10.75 3.69 17.07
C HIS A 234 -12.03 2.98 17.55
N ALA A 235 -12.69 3.52 18.58
CA ALA A 235 -13.96 2.97 19.08
C ALA A 235 -15.09 3.07 18.04
N GLU A 236 -15.20 4.20 17.33
CA GLU A 236 -16.19 4.37 16.25
C GLU A 236 -15.91 3.43 15.07
N LEU A 237 -14.64 3.26 14.69
CA LEU A 237 -14.25 2.26 13.67
C LEU A 237 -14.64 0.85 14.12
N ALA A 238 -14.37 0.48 15.37
CA ALA A 238 -14.72 -0.82 15.90
C ALA A 238 -16.23 -1.05 15.92
N LYS A 239 -17.03 -0.06 16.31
CA LYS A 239 -18.52 -0.13 16.23
C LYS A 239 -19.00 -0.41 14.82
N LEU A 240 -18.36 0.20 13.81
CA LEU A 240 -18.67 -0.05 12.41
C LEU A 240 -18.26 -1.47 12.00
N LEU A 241 -17.00 -1.86 12.25
CA LEU A 241 -16.46 -3.17 11.86
C LEU A 241 -17.18 -4.33 12.54
N ASN A 242 -17.74 -4.11 13.73
CA ASN A 242 -18.58 -5.10 14.42
C ASN A 242 -19.94 -5.32 13.75
N LYS A 243 -20.37 -4.47 12.81
CA LYS A 243 -21.69 -4.54 12.14
C LYS A 243 -21.59 -4.96 10.67
N VAL A 244 -20.41 -4.97 10.07
CA VAL A 244 -20.26 -5.35 8.67
C VAL A 244 -20.60 -6.83 8.45
N ARG A 245 -21.09 -7.13 7.25
CA ARG A 245 -21.40 -8.49 6.79
C ARG A 245 -20.16 -9.19 6.22
N GLY A 246 -19.18 -8.39 5.81
CA GLY A 246 -17.93 -8.85 5.22
C GLY A 246 -16.96 -9.40 6.24
N MET A 247 -15.89 -10.00 5.73
CA MET A 247 -14.72 -10.40 6.52
C MET A 247 -13.88 -9.17 6.83
N VAL A 248 -13.29 -9.14 8.03
CA VAL A 248 -12.42 -8.07 8.49
C VAL A 248 -11.12 -8.63 9.03
N ALA A 249 -10.03 -8.02 8.64
CA ALA A 249 -8.71 -8.17 9.25
C ALA A 249 -8.20 -6.78 9.61
N ILE A 250 -7.93 -6.52 10.90
CA ILE A 250 -7.42 -5.22 11.37
C ILE A 250 -6.09 -5.40 12.08
N SER A 251 -5.09 -4.62 11.66
CA SER A 251 -3.74 -4.59 12.24
C SER A 251 -3.61 -3.48 13.28
N ASN A 252 -2.91 -3.76 14.38
CA ASN A 252 -2.44 -2.76 15.34
C ASN A 252 -1.32 -3.36 16.21
N TYR A 253 -0.69 -2.55 17.07
CA TYR A 253 0.10 -3.09 18.17
C TYR A 253 -0.82 -3.60 19.28
N GLN A 254 -0.33 -4.60 20.03
CA GLN A 254 -1.06 -5.08 21.20
C GLN A 254 -1.20 -3.98 22.23
N CYS A 255 -2.45 -3.69 22.64
CA CYS A 255 -2.77 -2.81 23.74
C CYS A 255 -4.15 -3.15 24.32
N PRO A 256 -4.44 -2.74 25.60
CA PRO A 256 -5.73 -3.02 26.24
C PRO A 256 -6.93 -2.53 25.46
N LEU A 257 -6.85 -1.32 24.88
CA LEU A 257 -7.95 -0.74 24.08
C LEU A 257 -8.34 -1.65 22.90
N MET A 258 -7.36 -2.16 22.14
CA MET A 258 -7.67 -3.02 21.01
C MET A 258 -8.25 -4.36 21.42
N ASP A 259 -7.81 -4.91 22.55
CA ASP A 259 -8.37 -6.16 23.10
C ASP A 259 -9.82 -5.97 23.60
N GLU A 260 -10.16 -4.79 24.11
CA GLU A 260 -11.54 -4.43 24.50
C GLU A 260 -12.43 -4.21 23.26
N LEU A 261 -11.92 -3.56 22.22
CA LEU A 261 -12.69 -3.24 21.01
C LEU A 261 -12.96 -4.48 20.14
N TYR A 262 -12.10 -5.49 20.19
CA TYR A 262 -12.18 -6.70 19.37
C TYR A 262 -12.11 -7.99 20.23
N PRO A 263 -13.12 -8.22 21.10
CA PRO A 263 -13.09 -9.33 22.05
C PRO A 263 -13.46 -10.67 21.42
N PRO A 264 -12.97 -11.80 22.00
CA PRO A 264 -13.46 -13.14 21.68
C PRO A 264 -14.93 -13.31 22.17
N PRO A 265 -15.70 -14.25 21.67
CA PRO A 265 -15.33 -15.22 20.62
C PRO A 265 -15.48 -14.69 19.19
N LYS A 266 -16.01 -13.48 19.00
CA LYS A 266 -16.25 -12.92 17.67
C LYS A 266 -14.95 -12.64 16.92
N TRP A 267 -13.93 -12.22 17.64
CA TRP A 267 -12.65 -11.84 17.07
C TRP A 267 -11.53 -12.83 17.44
N HIS A 268 -10.80 -13.28 16.44
CA HIS A 268 -9.59 -14.09 16.59
C HIS A 268 -8.38 -13.16 16.62
N LYS A 269 -7.50 -13.36 17.58
CA LYS A 269 -6.28 -12.57 17.78
C LYS A 269 -5.05 -13.39 17.39
N ILE A 270 -4.26 -12.90 16.44
CA ILE A 270 -3.03 -13.54 15.98
C ILE A 270 -1.88 -12.56 16.16
N THR A 271 -0.81 -13.00 16.83
CA THR A 271 0.39 -12.18 17.03
C THR A 271 1.47 -12.59 16.03
N SER A 272 2.18 -11.59 15.48
CA SER A 272 3.44 -11.87 14.79
C SER A 272 4.49 -12.33 15.80
N GLY A 273 5.47 -13.13 15.37
CA GLY A 273 6.63 -13.39 16.20
C GLY A 273 7.35 -12.07 16.61
N PRO A 274 8.12 -12.08 17.73
CA PRO A 274 8.83 -10.88 18.18
C PRO A 274 9.81 -10.42 17.11
N ARG A 275 9.67 -9.15 16.67
CA ARG A 275 10.60 -8.50 15.74
C ARG A 275 11.19 -7.26 16.39
N THR A 276 12.52 -7.14 16.29
CA THR A 276 13.22 -5.94 16.75
C THR A 276 12.95 -4.79 15.81
N ASN A 277 12.30 -3.75 16.31
CA ASN A 277 12.11 -2.53 15.53
C ASN A 277 13.37 -1.68 15.64
N HIS A 278 14.14 -1.53 14.56
CA HIS A 278 15.40 -0.77 14.54
C HIS A 278 15.22 0.73 14.84
N ALA A 279 14.00 1.26 14.76
CA ALA A 279 13.72 2.67 15.00
C ALA A 279 13.39 3.00 16.47
N THR A 280 12.92 2.02 17.24
CA THR A 280 12.59 2.19 18.66
C THR A 280 13.10 0.97 19.40
N LYS A 281 13.99 1.14 20.37
CA LYS A 281 14.67 0.07 21.15
C LYS A 281 13.74 -0.88 21.94
N GLY A 282 12.44 -1.00 21.56
CA GLY A 282 11.44 -1.84 22.20
C GLY A 282 10.91 -2.92 21.25
N THR A 283 10.71 -4.13 21.76
CA THR A 283 10.05 -5.22 21.07
C THR A 283 8.54 -4.91 21.05
N ARG A 284 7.97 -4.61 19.89
CA ARG A 284 6.54 -4.44 19.71
C ARG A 284 5.97 -5.62 18.97
N LEU A 285 4.84 -6.11 19.46
CA LEU A 285 4.13 -7.21 18.82
C LEU A 285 3.08 -6.62 17.86
N GLU A 286 3.24 -6.91 16.60
CA GLU A 286 2.19 -6.70 15.60
C GLU A 286 1.10 -7.74 15.82
N VAL A 287 -0.14 -7.29 15.85
CA VAL A 287 -1.31 -8.16 16.07
C VAL A 287 -2.31 -7.94 14.95
N LEU A 288 -2.92 -9.03 14.53
CA LEU A 288 -4.06 -9.04 13.61
C LEU A 288 -5.29 -9.56 14.35
N TRP A 289 -6.38 -8.77 14.36
CA TRP A 289 -7.69 -9.22 14.79
C TRP A 289 -8.54 -9.51 13.56
N THR A 290 -9.21 -10.68 13.54
CA THR A 290 -10.06 -11.10 12.42
C THR A 290 -11.42 -11.56 12.92
N ASN A 291 -12.50 -11.25 12.19
CA ASN A 291 -13.84 -11.77 12.47
C ASN A 291 -14.12 -13.12 11.78
N TYR A 292 -13.09 -13.80 11.36
CA TYR A 292 -13.09 -15.14 10.77
C TYR A 292 -11.92 -15.96 11.36
N ASP A 293 -11.97 -17.29 11.28
CA ASP A 293 -10.88 -18.15 11.75
C ASP A 293 -9.72 -18.19 10.72
N PRO A 294 -8.59 -17.53 11.00
CA PRO A 294 -7.46 -17.49 10.09
C PRO A 294 -6.66 -18.81 10.03
N GLN A 295 -6.77 -19.67 11.06
CA GLN A 295 -6.08 -20.98 11.07
C GLN A 295 -6.75 -21.95 10.09
N ALA A 296 -8.08 -21.91 10.01
CA ALA A 296 -8.83 -22.68 9.03
C ALA A 296 -8.47 -22.32 7.57
N ILE A 297 -7.95 -21.10 7.36
CA ILE A 297 -7.52 -20.58 6.05
C ILE A 297 -6.08 -20.96 5.76
N ALA A 298 -5.17 -20.77 6.72
CA ALA A 298 -3.76 -21.11 6.58
C ALA A 298 -3.53 -22.60 6.29
N GLY A 299 -4.36 -23.48 6.89
CA GLY A 299 -4.33 -24.93 6.62
C GLY A 299 -4.65 -25.30 5.17
N LYS A 300 -5.54 -24.54 4.51
CA LYS A 300 -5.93 -24.78 3.12
C LYS A 300 -4.93 -24.21 2.11
N SER A 301 -4.12 -23.21 2.49
CA SER A 301 -3.13 -22.61 1.60
C SER A 301 -1.85 -23.44 1.46
N ASN A 302 -1.54 -24.32 2.41
CA ASN A 302 -0.39 -25.23 2.31
C ASN A 302 -0.53 -26.28 1.20
N ASP A 303 -1.76 -26.61 0.81
CA ASP A 303 -2.03 -27.54 -0.32
C ASP A 303 -1.88 -26.85 -1.70
N GLU A 304 -1.81 -25.50 -1.76
CA GLU A 304 -1.74 -24.73 -3.01
C GLU A 304 -0.40 -23.95 -3.21
N GLY A 305 0.64 -24.24 -2.46
CA GLY A 305 2.02 -23.80 -2.77
C GLY A 305 2.34 -22.30 -2.52
N PHE A 306 1.86 -21.70 -1.44
CA PHE A 306 2.27 -20.37 -0.99
C PHE A 306 3.43 -20.43 0.01
N LEU A 307 4.65 -20.63 -0.47
CA LEU A 307 5.86 -20.45 0.34
C LEU A 307 6.68 -19.31 -0.24
N PHE A 308 6.83 -18.22 0.53
CA PHE A 308 7.85 -17.21 0.27
C PHE A 308 9.17 -17.73 0.83
N ALA A 309 10.19 -17.86 -0.01
CA ALA A 309 11.54 -18.11 0.46
C ALA A 309 12.05 -16.82 1.14
N ASP A 310 12.48 -16.95 2.40
CA ASP A 310 13.25 -15.92 3.11
C ASP A 310 14.61 -15.74 2.41
N SER A 311 14.87 -14.50 1.95
CA SER A 311 16.22 -14.05 1.57
C SER A 311 16.42 -12.60 1.98
#